data_1214ac03f194e8583d8e5a22121ee79f
#
_entry.id   1214ac03f194e8583d8e5a22121ee79f
#
_cell.length_a   1.000
_cell.length_b   1.000
_cell.length_c   1.000
_cell.angle_alpha   90.00
_cell.angle_beta   90.00
_cell.angle_gamma   90.00
#
_symmetry.space_group_name_H-M   'P 1'
#
loop_
_entity.id
_entity.type
_entity.pdbx_description
1 polymer ?
#
loop_
_entity_poly.entity_id
_entity_poly.type
_entity_poly.pdbx_seq_one_letter_code
_entity_poly.pdbx_strand_id
1 'polypeptide(L)'
;ILIVASICLSEWVSQFDYSANFYLAPTRMWEILVGSVCAVWVNKCGVKNNEILSAIGILTILASFFVYTHNTHFPSLYTILPVLGVVMLVIFCGNKTLTYAFLSSKLLVGVGLISYSAYLWHQPLFAFYRIYSKKIDLSLPSVALLIALTFICAVVSWKYVEQPFRKRKNFSSMKIFLFSIASCITIATIGYFSKLATNNYEYSLASKLESNKYIYFSNMDERKFIQGRLSGDLKNADVICVGSSRLMQINSTMIEGEMYNFSVSGASIEDLLAISLESIAKLKSNTIYIGLDPWIMNVNNMQDRYKSIIDLYDYWLKEVDKNDSQLKPFLADYNQIHKKDSLEFVLHELYSKFSKTSNSLIPLNDSIEAIAKKSYDGSHIYDSSYSNLPDQLIYKQFNDWIDYGMHDFVYDKNSEYVLLKLLKYLCSRNIDINLFLSPYHPDFFKRIQTERPEILEIEESFRNIAKKLNIKIIGTYDPNMLGLSVDDFYDGIHPKEKALEKILGKS
;
A
#
# COMPACT_ATOMS: atom_id res chain seq x y z
N ILE A 1 -27.72 13.65 -24.40
CA ILE A 1 -27.65 12.26 -23.94
C ILE A 1 -26.30 11.96 -23.32
N LEU A 2 -25.17 12.15 -24.03
CA LEU A 2 -23.83 11.82 -23.52
C LEU A 2 -23.47 12.55 -22.21
N ILE A 3 -23.81 13.84 -22.09
CA ILE A 3 -23.57 14.62 -20.86
C ILE A 3 -24.30 13.97 -19.67
N VAL A 4 -25.59 13.66 -19.83
CA VAL A 4 -26.39 13.06 -18.75
C VAL A 4 -25.87 11.67 -18.40
N ALA A 5 -25.55 10.84 -19.40
CA ALA A 5 -24.99 9.51 -19.16
C ALA A 5 -23.65 9.57 -18.40
N SER A 6 -22.77 10.51 -18.76
CA SER A 6 -21.50 10.70 -18.10
C SER A 6 -21.65 11.23 -16.65
N ILE A 7 -22.59 12.14 -16.37
CA ILE A 7 -22.89 12.60 -15.01
C ILE A 7 -23.43 11.44 -14.16
N CYS A 8 -24.41 10.67 -14.67
CA CYS A 8 -24.94 9.52 -13.95
C CYS A 8 -23.87 8.48 -13.65
N LEU A 9 -22.99 8.23 -14.62
CA LEU A 9 -21.85 7.31 -14.42
C LEU A 9 -20.88 7.84 -13.38
N SER A 10 -20.56 9.15 -13.40
CA SER A 10 -19.69 9.79 -12.41
C SER A 10 -20.28 9.66 -10.99
N GLU A 11 -21.57 9.94 -10.82
CA GLU A 11 -22.24 9.83 -9.54
C GLU A 11 -22.24 8.39 -9.04
N TRP A 12 -22.56 7.44 -9.91
CA TRP A 12 -22.58 6.03 -9.55
C TRP A 12 -21.19 5.50 -9.16
N VAL A 13 -20.15 5.76 -9.96
CA VAL A 13 -18.76 5.31 -9.67
C VAL A 13 -18.19 5.99 -8.44
N SER A 14 -18.59 7.25 -8.15
CA SER A 14 -18.11 7.99 -6.96
C SER A 14 -18.42 7.29 -5.62
N GLN A 15 -19.39 6.36 -5.60
CA GLN A 15 -19.79 5.63 -4.40
C GLN A 15 -18.93 4.36 -4.16
N PHE A 16 -18.21 3.88 -5.18
CA PHE A 16 -17.47 2.61 -5.11
C PHE A 16 -15.97 2.77 -5.28
N ASP A 17 -15.52 3.65 -6.19
CA ASP A 17 -14.10 3.83 -6.49
C ASP A 17 -13.78 5.27 -6.90
N TYR A 18 -13.25 6.01 -5.94
CA TYR A 18 -12.83 7.41 -6.17
C TYR A 18 -11.73 7.55 -7.20
N SER A 19 -10.76 6.61 -7.22
CA SER A 19 -9.62 6.67 -8.13
C SER A 19 -10.07 6.43 -9.56
N ALA A 20 -10.86 5.38 -9.79
CA ALA A 20 -11.44 5.10 -11.11
C ALA A 20 -12.28 6.29 -11.60
N ASN A 21 -13.13 6.86 -10.73
CA ASN A 21 -13.96 8.01 -11.07
C ASN A 21 -13.14 9.23 -11.48
N PHE A 22 -12.01 9.47 -10.82
CA PHE A 22 -11.14 10.60 -11.11
C PHE A 22 -10.35 10.45 -12.42
N TYR A 23 -9.84 9.24 -12.70
CA TYR A 23 -8.92 8.99 -13.82
C TYR A 23 -9.61 8.51 -15.11
N LEU A 24 -10.81 7.95 -15.04
CA LEU A 24 -11.50 7.46 -16.24
C LEU A 24 -12.14 8.59 -17.03
N ALA A 25 -11.88 8.62 -18.34
CA ALA A 25 -12.44 9.62 -19.23
C ALA A 25 -13.99 9.64 -19.28
N PRO A 26 -14.72 8.50 -19.29
CA PRO A 26 -16.17 8.48 -19.35
C PRO A 26 -16.88 9.18 -18.18
N THR A 27 -16.31 9.16 -16.98
CA THR A 27 -16.88 9.78 -15.77
C THR A 27 -16.70 11.30 -15.76
N ARG A 28 -15.72 11.82 -16.49
CA ARG A 28 -15.40 13.26 -16.57
C ARG A 28 -15.72 13.92 -17.92
N MET A 29 -16.13 13.13 -18.90
CA MET A 29 -16.40 13.61 -20.25
C MET A 29 -17.48 14.72 -20.28
N TRP A 30 -18.47 14.67 -19.37
CA TRP A 30 -19.53 15.66 -19.30
C TRP A 30 -19.01 17.08 -19.04
N GLU A 31 -17.95 17.27 -18.24
CA GLU A 31 -17.33 18.57 -17.95
C GLU A 31 -16.84 19.22 -19.25
N ILE A 32 -16.16 18.45 -20.09
CA ILE A 32 -15.64 18.88 -21.39
C ILE A 32 -16.77 19.12 -22.39
N LEU A 33 -17.78 18.22 -22.42
CA LEU A 33 -18.92 18.32 -23.33
C LEU A 33 -19.78 19.56 -23.04
N VAL A 34 -19.98 19.91 -21.77
CA VAL A 34 -20.69 21.14 -21.38
C VAL A 34 -19.96 22.37 -21.93
N GLY A 35 -18.62 22.44 -21.77
CA GLY A 35 -17.81 23.50 -22.36
C GLY A 35 -17.93 23.55 -23.88
N SER A 36 -17.95 22.39 -24.55
CA SER A 36 -18.12 22.33 -26.01
C SER A 36 -19.50 22.83 -26.47
N VAL A 37 -20.57 22.49 -25.73
CA VAL A 37 -21.92 23.03 -26.00
C VAL A 37 -21.95 24.54 -25.82
N CYS A 38 -21.32 25.07 -24.75
CA CYS A 38 -21.19 26.52 -24.55
C CYS A 38 -20.45 27.20 -25.70
N ALA A 39 -19.37 26.64 -26.20
CA ALA A 39 -18.61 27.16 -27.32
C ALA A 39 -19.46 27.25 -28.62
N VAL A 40 -20.23 26.16 -28.91
CA VAL A 40 -21.16 26.17 -30.07
C VAL A 40 -22.24 27.23 -29.90
N TRP A 41 -22.79 27.37 -28.69
CA TRP A 41 -23.81 28.38 -28.41
C TRP A 41 -23.27 29.78 -28.56
N VAL A 42 -22.11 30.11 -28.00
CA VAL A 42 -21.44 31.41 -28.12
C VAL A 42 -21.09 31.72 -29.56
N ASN A 43 -20.67 30.72 -30.35
CA ASN A 43 -20.38 30.91 -31.77
C ASN A 43 -21.65 31.30 -32.58
N LYS A 44 -22.83 30.80 -32.19
CA LYS A 44 -24.10 31.10 -32.87
C LYS A 44 -24.77 32.37 -32.37
N CYS A 45 -24.80 32.60 -31.07
CA CYS A 45 -25.62 33.63 -30.42
C CYS A 45 -24.77 34.82 -29.91
N GLY A 46 -23.44 34.70 -29.94
CA GLY A 46 -22.51 35.67 -29.34
C GLY A 46 -22.52 35.62 -27.80
N VAL A 47 -21.51 36.28 -27.21
CA VAL A 47 -21.44 36.47 -25.74
C VAL A 47 -22.44 37.53 -25.33
N LYS A 48 -23.22 37.27 -24.29
CA LYS A 48 -24.16 38.25 -23.71
C LYS A 48 -23.47 39.08 -22.63
N ASN A 49 -23.92 40.33 -22.49
CA ASN A 49 -23.43 41.21 -21.42
C ASN A 49 -24.47 41.21 -20.29
N ASN A 50 -24.21 40.45 -19.21
CA ASN A 50 -25.03 40.46 -18.00
C ASN A 50 -24.13 40.43 -16.79
N GLU A 51 -24.03 41.55 -16.08
CA GLU A 51 -23.16 41.70 -14.92
C GLU A 51 -23.54 40.74 -13.79
N ILE A 52 -24.84 40.62 -13.50
CA ILE A 52 -25.32 39.82 -12.38
C ILE A 52 -24.98 38.34 -12.59
N LEU A 53 -25.28 37.80 -13.78
CA LEU A 53 -25.02 36.40 -14.08
C LEU A 53 -23.52 36.07 -14.17
N SER A 54 -22.70 37.02 -14.67
CA SER A 54 -21.24 36.83 -14.69
C SER A 54 -20.65 36.94 -13.29
N ALA A 55 -21.14 37.82 -12.42
CA ALA A 55 -20.71 37.88 -11.02
C ALA A 55 -21.11 36.63 -10.23
N ILE A 56 -22.33 36.13 -10.41
CA ILE A 56 -22.78 34.85 -9.83
C ILE A 56 -21.85 33.72 -10.29
N GLY A 57 -21.43 33.73 -11.57
CA GLY A 57 -20.49 32.75 -12.08
C GLY A 57 -19.15 32.71 -11.32
N ILE A 58 -18.57 33.89 -11.01
CA ILE A 58 -17.36 33.95 -10.16
C ILE A 58 -17.66 33.44 -8.74
N LEU A 59 -18.78 33.92 -8.16
CA LEU A 59 -19.13 33.56 -6.78
C LEU A 59 -19.36 32.07 -6.61
N THR A 60 -19.98 31.37 -7.56
CA THR A 60 -20.18 29.91 -7.51
C THR A 60 -18.86 29.14 -7.60
N ILE A 61 -17.91 29.62 -8.44
CA ILE A 61 -16.57 29.02 -8.50
C ILE A 61 -15.84 29.23 -7.16
N LEU A 62 -15.83 30.47 -6.64
CA LEU A 62 -15.18 30.75 -5.36
C LEU A 62 -15.84 29.99 -4.20
N ALA A 63 -17.16 29.89 -4.16
CA ALA A 63 -17.89 29.17 -3.14
C ALA A 63 -17.50 27.68 -3.12
N SER A 64 -17.25 27.07 -4.27
CA SER A 64 -16.82 25.67 -4.34
C SER A 64 -15.50 25.40 -3.60
N PHE A 65 -14.57 26.37 -3.53
CA PHE A 65 -13.32 26.22 -2.77
C PHE A 65 -13.52 26.19 -1.26
N PHE A 66 -14.59 26.79 -0.73
CA PHE A 66 -14.86 26.86 0.69
C PHE A 66 -15.87 25.80 1.16
N VAL A 67 -16.75 25.37 0.26
CA VAL A 67 -17.81 24.39 0.59
C VAL A 67 -17.29 22.96 0.54
N TYR A 68 -16.34 22.65 -0.35
CA TYR A 68 -15.84 21.29 -0.49
C TYR A 68 -14.75 20.99 0.54
N THR A 69 -14.86 19.79 1.12
CA THR A 69 -13.94 19.25 2.11
C THR A 69 -13.31 17.95 1.59
N HIS A 70 -12.36 17.40 2.34
CA HIS A 70 -11.75 16.11 2.01
C HIS A 70 -12.76 14.95 1.92
N ASN A 71 -13.91 15.10 2.59
CA ASN A 71 -14.97 14.10 2.58
C ASN A 71 -15.99 14.30 1.43
N THR A 72 -15.83 15.34 0.64
CA THR A 72 -16.71 15.60 -0.52
C THR A 72 -16.33 14.64 -1.65
N HIS A 73 -17.28 13.84 -2.11
CA HIS A 73 -17.10 12.94 -3.24
C HIS A 73 -16.87 13.75 -4.53
N PHE A 74 -15.66 13.71 -5.07
CA PHE A 74 -15.27 14.49 -6.24
C PHE A 74 -14.43 13.67 -7.22
N PRO A 75 -14.80 13.60 -8.53
CA PRO A 75 -15.96 14.20 -9.20
C PRO A 75 -17.29 13.49 -8.90
N SER A 76 -18.37 14.26 -8.84
CA SER A 76 -19.75 13.79 -8.61
C SER A 76 -20.74 14.90 -8.99
N LEU A 77 -22.01 14.83 -8.57
CA LEU A 77 -22.99 15.92 -8.72
C LEU A 77 -22.50 17.23 -8.10
N TYR A 78 -21.63 17.20 -7.09
CA TYR A 78 -21.03 18.41 -6.52
C TYR A 78 -20.21 19.20 -7.56
N THR A 79 -19.62 18.53 -8.56
CA THR A 79 -18.86 19.19 -9.65
C THR A 79 -19.74 20.10 -10.52
N ILE A 80 -21.08 19.95 -10.49
CA ILE A 80 -22.00 20.81 -11.24
C ILE A 80 -21.87 22.27 -10.81
N LEU A 81 -21.62 22.55 -9.54
CA LEU A 81 -21.54 23.91 -9.02
C LEU A 81 -20.44 24.75 -9.70
N PRO A 82 -19.16 24.34 -9.70
CA PRO A 82 -18.13 25.09 -10.41
C PRO A 82 -18.29 25.07 -11.93
N VAL A 83 -18.81 23.99 -12.51
CA VAL A 83 -19.05 23.89 -13.96
C VAL A 83 -20.12 24.92 -14.40
N LEU A 84 -21.22 25.05 -13.66
CA LEU A 84 -22.24 26.09 -13.91
C LEU A 84 -21.66 27.50 -13.79
N GLY A 85 -20.78 27.72 -12.81
CA GLY A 85 -20.06 29.00 -12.70
C GLY A 85 -19.27 29.34 -13.96
N VAL A 86 -18.52 28.35 -14.49
CA VAL A 86 -17.78 28.54 -15.76
C VAL A 86 -18.73 28.78 -16.94
N VAL A 87 -19.84 28.06 -17.03
CA VAL A 87 -20.87 28.25 -18.07
C VAL A 87 -21.41 29.65 -18.02
N MET A 88 -21.74 30.18 -16.84
CA MET A 88 -22.24 31.57 -16.67
C MET A 88 -21.20 32.58 -17.15
N LEU A 89 -19.93 32.39 -16.81
CA LEU A 89 -18.86 33.28 -17.29
C LEU A 89 -18.70 33.24 -18.81
N VAL A 90 -18.67 32.04 -19.40
CA VAL A 90 -18.49 31.90 -20.86
C VAL A 90 -19.63 32.56 -21.63
N ILE A 91 -20.87 32.46 -21.14
CA ILE A 91 -22.05 32.98 -21.85
C ILE A 91 -22.31 34.43 -21.57
N PHE A 92 -22.13 34.93 -20.34
CA PHE A 92 -22.62 36.25 -19.91
C PHE A 92 -21.53 37.28 -19.61
N CYS A 93 -20.23 36.87 -19.56
CA CYS A 93 -19.13 37.76 -19.27
C CYS A 93 -18.63 38.43 -20.56
N GLY A 94 -19.42 39.34 -21.11
CA GLY A 94 -19.06 40.13 -22.30
C GLY A 94 -18.28 41.40 -21.97
N ASN A 95 -17.72 42.03 -22.98
CA ASN A 95 -16.79 43.17 -22.88
C ASN A 95 -17.34 44.44 -22.19
N LYS A 96 -18.66 44.49 -21.92
CA LYS A 96 -19.33 45.60 -21.23
C LYS A 96 -19.54 45.32 -19.73
N THR A 97 -19.07 44.20 -19.20
CA THR A 97 -19.23 43.84 -17.79
C THR A 97 -17.96 44.15 -16.98
N LEU A 98 -18.12 44.55 -15.70
CA LEU A 98 -17.00 44.76 -14.78
C LEU A 98 -16.26 43.45 -14.53
N THR A 99 -17.01 42.33 -14.47
CA THR A 99 -16.46 40.99 -14.39
C THR A 99 -15.46 40.71 -15.52
N TYR A 100 -15.79 41.10 -16.76
CA TYR A 100 -14.86 40.98 -17.88
C TYR A 100 -13.62 41.86 -17.69
N ALA A 101 -13.79 43.11 -17.28
CA ALA A 101 -12.66 44.02 -17.04
C ALA A 101 -11.68 43.46 -16.00
N PHE A 102 -12.20 42.82 -14.96
CA PHE A 102 -11.40 42.14 -13.92
C PHE A 102 -10.67 40.92 -14.48
N LEU A 103 -11.40 39.98 -15.13
CA LEU A 103 -10.83 38.74 -15.65
C LEU A 103 -9.89 38.98 -16.84
N SER A 104 -10.07 40.04 -17.62
CA SER A 104 -9.19 40.39 -18.74
C SER A 104 -7.93 41.15 -18.31
N SER A 105 -7.72 41.37 -17.02
CA SER A 105 -6.49 41.99 -16.51
C SER A 105 -5.25 41.19 -16.93
N LYS A 106 -4.14 41.90 -17.26
CA LYS A 106 -2.90 41.27 -17.74
C LYS A 106 -2.37 40.14 -16.83
N LEU A 107 -2.56 40.30 -15.52
CA LEU A 107 -2.12 39.32 -14.54
C LEU A 107 -2.95 38.02 -14.63
N LEU A 108 -4.28 38.12 -14.61
CA LEU A 108 -5.16 36.94 -14.67
C LEU A 108 -5.07 36.22 -16.02
N VAL A 109 -5.00 36.98 -17.11
CA VAL A 109 -4.76 36.41 -18.44
C VAL A 109 -3.40 35.75 -18.50
N GLY A 110 -2.35 36.33 -17.90
CA GLY A 110 -1.04 35.71 -17.80
C GLY A 110 -1.05 34.36 -17.05
N VAL A 111 -1.73 34.30 -15.89
CA VAL A 111 -1.93 33.05 -15.13
C VAL A 111 -2.72 32.05 -15.98
N GLY A 112 -3.79 32.49 -16.66
CA GLY A 112 -4.57 31.60 -17.52
C GLY A 112 -3.77 30.99 -18.66
N LEU A 113 -2.85 31.73 -19.26
CA LEU A 113 -1.99 31.26 -20.35
C LEU A 113 -1.03 30.13 -19.93
N ILE A 114 -0.55 30.15 -18.68
CA ILE A 114 0.37 29.17 -18.15
C ILE A 114 -0.33 28.10 -17.29
N SER A 115 -1.64 28.18 -17.11
CA SER A 115 -2.42 27.33 -16.18
C SER A 115 -2.28 25.85 -16.48
N TYR A 116 -2.28 25.46 -17.76
CA TYR A 116 -2.09 24.06 -18.15
C TYR A 116 -0.70 23.54 -17.77
N SER A 117 0.33 24.31 -18.04
CA SER A 117 1.69 23.96 -17.64
C SER A 117 1.83 23.93 -16.10
N ALA A 118 1.21 24.87 -15.37
CA ALA A 118 1.18 24.86 -13.90
C ALA A 118 0.47 23.62 -13.35
N TYR A 119 -0.64 23.22 -13.97
CA TYR A 119 -1.33 21.98 -13.61
C TYR A 119 -0.44 20.74 -13.77
N LEU A 120 0.38 20.67 -14.82
CA LEU A 120 1.29 19.53 -15.02
C LEU A 120 2.43 19.49 -14.00
N TRP A 121 2.92 20.65 -13.53
CA TRP A 121 4.07 20.72 -12.63
C TRP A 121 3.73 20.67 -11.15
N HIS A 122 2.55 21.14 -10.71
CA HIS A 122 2.25 21.25 -9.29
C HIS A 122 2.30 19.88 -8.57
N GLN A 123 1.64 18.87 -9.10
CA GLN A 123 1.60 17.55 -8.44
C GLN A 123 2.97 16.87 -8.33
N PRO A 124 3.78 16.76 -9.39
CA PRO A 124 5.13 16.20 -9.27
C PRO A 124 5.99 16.94 -8.23
N LEU A 125 6.00 18.26 -8.23
CA LEU A 125 6.83 19.04 -7.31
C LEU A 125 6.39 18.82 -5.85
N PHE A 126 5.09 18.86 -5.57
CA PHE A 126 4.58 18.60 -4.21
C PHE A 126 4.79 17.15 -3.77
N ALA A 127 4.59 16.18 -4.66
CA ALA A 127 4.79 14.77 -4.38
C ALA A 127 6.27 14.47 -4.07
N PHE A 128 7.20 14.91 -4.92
CA PHE A 128 8.62 14.72 -4.69
C PHE A 128 9.11 15.38 -3.39
N TYR A 129 8.61 16.57 -3.08
CA TYR A 129 8.98 17.25 -1.84
C TYR A 129 8.45 16.52 -0.60
N ARG A 130 7.21 15.98 -0.63
CA ARG A 130 6.65 15.17 0.46
C ARG A 130 7.46 13.88 0.67
N ILE A 131 7.83 13.20 -0.42
CA ILE A 131 8.70 12.01 -0.36
C ILE A 131 10.06 12.37 0.24
N TYR A 132 10.67 13.47 -0.21
CA TYR A 132 11.97 13.92 0.29
C TYR A 132 11.92 14.34 1.77
N SER A 133 10.93 15.13 2.16
CA SER A 133 10.80 15.66 3.53
C SER A 133 10.21 14.63 4.52
N LYS A 134 9.66 13.51 4.02
CA LYS A 134 8.93 12.49 4.82
C LYS A 134 7.79 13.06 5.67
N LYS A 135 7.21 14.19 5.25
CA LYS A 135 6.11 14.88 5.94
C LYS A 135 4.89 14.95 5.03
N ILE A 136 3.74 14.59 5.57
CA ILE A 136 2.44 14.74 4.89
C ILE A 136 2.04 16.23 4.94
N ASP A 137 2.14 16.83 6.13
CA ASP A 137 1.82 18.24 6.34
C ASP A 137 3.04 19.11 6.10
N LEU A 138 2.94 20.00 5.14
CA LEU A 138 4.01 20.90 4.74
C LEU A 138 3.91 22.23 5.48
N SER A 139 5.05 22.78 5.89
CA SER A 139 5.12 24.10 6.49
C SER A 139 4.74 25.18 5.46
N LEU A 140 4.15 26.28 5.91
CA LEU A 140 3.75 27.40 5.05
C LEU A 140 4.89 27.93 4.16
N PRO A 141 6.14 28.10 4.63
CA PRO A 141 7.27 28.49 3.77
C PRO A 141 7.56 27.47 2.67
N SER A 142 7.47 26.16 2.97
CA SER A 142 7.67 25.11 1.96
C SER A 142 6.58 25.14 0.89
N VAL A 143 5.33 25.34 1.28
CA VAL A 143 4.21 25.48 0.34
C VAL A 143 4.41 26.71 -0.56
N ALA A 144 4.78 27.85 0.00
CA ALA A 144 5.05 29.06 -0.77
C ALA A 144 6.21 28.86 -1.78
N LEU A 145 7.27 28.21 -1.36
CA LEU A 145 8.40 27.87 -2.25
C LEU A 145 7.96 26.95 -3.40
N LEU A 146 7.18 25.91 -3.11
CA LEU A 146 6.68 24.96 -4.12
C LEU A 146 5.73 25.62 -5.10
N ILE A 147 4.88 26.54 -4.64
CA ILE A 147 4.01 27.35 -5.51
C ILE A 147 4.89 28.22 -6.44
N ALA A 148 5.87 28.93 -5.91
CA ALA A 148 6.76 29.75 -6.71
C ALA A 148 7.52 28.92 -7.76
N LEU A 149 8.05 27.75 -7.36
CA LEU A 149 8.72 26.82 -8.25
C LEU A 149 7.78 26.28 -9.34
N THR A 150 6.52 25.98 -8.99
CA THR A 150 5.49 25.56 -9.94
C THR A 150 5.28 26.63 -11.02
N PHE A 151 5.15 27.91 -10.64
CA PHE A 151 5.00 29.00 -11.61
C PHE A 151 6.24 29.18 -12.49
N ILE A 152 7.45 29.06 -11.93
CA ILE A 152 8.69 29.14 -12.71
C ILE A 152 8.72 28.03 -13.76
N CYS A 153 8.51 26.76 -13.32
CA CYS A 153 8.46 25.63 -14.23
C CYS A 153 7.36 25.75 -15.28
N ALA A 154 6.19 26.28 -14.89
CA ALA A 154 5.07 26.51 -15.80
C ALA A 154 5.42 27.51 -16.89
N VAL A 155 6.04 28.67 -16.56
CA VAL A 155 6.48 29.66 -17.53
C VAL A 155 7.51 29.08 -18.49
N VAL A 156 8.50 28.35 -17.99
CA VAL A 156 9.53 27.71 -18.81
C VAL A 156 8.89 26.69 -19.75
N SER A 157 8.06 25.80 -19.22
CA SER A 157 7.35 24.78 -19.99
C SER A 157 6.41 25.38 -21.03
N TRP A 158 5.63 26.40 -20.66
CA TRP A 158 4.75 27.12 -21.58
C TRP A 158 5.53 27.77 -22.75
N LYS A 159 6.64 28.46 -22.42
CA LYS A 159 7.42 29.21 -23.44
C LYS A 159 8.19 28.30 -24.38
N TYR A 160 8.86 27.26 -23.85
CA TYR A 160 9.81 26.45 -24.61
C TYR A 160 9.25 25.12 -25.10
N VAL A 161 8.17 24.62 -24.49
CA VAL A 161 7.53 23.39 -24.90
C VAL A 161 6.17 23.67 -25.55
N GLU A 162 5.23 24.23 -24.80
CA GLU A 162 3.83 24.37 -25.26
C GLU A 162 3.70 25.30 -26.47
N GLN A 163 4.30 26.48 -26.44
CA GLN A 163 4.21 27.47 -27.53
C GLN A 163 4.77 26.98 -28.88
N PRO A 164 5.94 26.32 -28.95
CA PRO A 164 6.44 25.74 -30.21
C PRO A 164 5.50 24.74 -30.82
N PHE A 165 4.87 23.85 -29.99
CA PHE A 165 3.94 22.82 -30.47
C PHE A 165 2.59 23.39 -30.93
N ARG A 166 2.12 24.48 -30.33
CA ARG A 166 0.91 25.19 -30.77
C ARG A 166 1.05 25.85 -32.16
N LYS A 167 2.26 26.17 -32.58
CA LYS A 167 2.52 26.78 -33.90
C LYS A 167 2.57 25.68 -34.96
N ARG A 168 1.43 25.37 -35.60
CA ARG A 168 1.28 24.34 -36.65
C ARG A 168 2.31 24.38 -37.79
N LYS A 169 2.95 25.56 -38.05
CA LYS A 169 3.97 25.70 -39.07
C LYS A 169 5.31 25.01 -38.73
N ASN A 170 5.57 24.72 -37.45
CA ASN A 170 6.86 24.16 -37.00
C ASN A 170 6.96 22.65 -37.07
N PHE A 171 5.83 21.96 -37.02
CA PHE A 171 5.82 20.48 -36.96
C PHE A 171 4.74 19.91 -37.88
N SER A 172 5.10 18.95 -38.73
CA SER A 172 4.11 18.18 -39.48
C SER A 172 3.41 17.17 -38.53
N SER A 173 2.16 16.85 -38.85
CA SER A 173 1.36 15.90 -38.05
C SER A 173 2.09 14.55 -37.88
N MET A 174 2.82 14.09 -38.93
CA MET A 174 3.60 12.85 -38.87
C MET A 174 4.77 12.95 -37.87
N LYS A 175 5.48 14.09 -37.82
CA LYS A 175 6.57 14.29 -36.84
C LYS A 175 6.05 14.30 -35.42
N ILE A 176 4.90 14.94 -35.15
CA ILE A 176 4.26 14.93 -33.84
C ILE A 176 3.86 13.50 -33.46
N PHE A 177 3.25 12.75 -34.37
CA PHE A 177 2.83 11.38 -34.16
C PHE A 177 4.03 10.46 -33.83
N LEU A 178 5.09 10.52 -34.61
CA LEU A 178 6.31 9.73 -34.38
C LEU A 178 6.99 10.11 -33.04
N PHE A 179 7.04 11.40 -32.70
CA PHE A 179 7.59 11.86 -31.42
C PHE A 179 6.74 11.36 -30.24
N SER A 180 5.41 11.37 -30.37
CA SER A 180 4.51 10.87 -29.33
C SER A 180 4.73 9.35 -29.11
N ILE A 181 4.82 8.56 -30.18
CA ILE A 181 5.11 7.12 -30.08
C ILE A 181 6.48 6.89 -29.42
N ALA A 182 7.52 7.60 -29.87
CA ALA A 182 8.85 7.47 -29.29
C ALA A 182 8.84 7.82 -27.79
N SER A 183 8.14 8.88 -27.39
CA SER A 183 7.98 9.27 -25.99
C SER A 183 7.25 8.19 -25.17
N CYS A 184 6.16 7.62 -25.70
CA CYS A 184 5.43 6.53 -25.05
C CYS A 184 6.32 5.29 -24.86
N ILE A 185 7.09 4.90 -25.89
CA ILE A 185 8.04 3.78 -25.81
C ILE A 185 9.11 4.08 -24.75
N THR A 186 9.67 5.28 -24.74
CA THR A 186 10.69 5.69 -23.76
C THR A 186 10.14 5.61 -22.33
N ILE A 187 8.95 6.16 -22.08
CA ILE A 187 8.30 6.13 -20.76
C ILE A 187 8.00 4.68 -20.36
N ALA A 188 7.45 3.87 -21.26
CA ALA A 188 7.19 2.45 -21.01
C ALA A 188 8.48 1.68 -20.68
N THR A 189 9.57 1.96 -21.40
CA THR A 189 10.89 1.36 -21.17
C THR A 189 11.44 1.76 -19.80
N ILE A 190 11.40 3.06 -19.46
CA ILE A 190 11.81 3.55 -18.13
C ILE A 190 10.96 2.91 -17.03
N GLY A 191 9.63 2.84 -17.22
CA GLY A 191 8.72 2.19 -16.27
C GLY A 191 9.03 0.70 -16.09
N TYR A 192 9.31 0.01 -17.17
CA TYR A 192 9.69 -1.41 -17.14
C TYR A 192 11.02 -1.63 -16.37
N PHE A 193 12.05 -0.86 -16.69
CA PHE A 193 13.33 -0.95 -15.97
C PHE A 193 13.22 -0.51 -14.50
N SER A 194 12.38 0.49 -14.20
CA SER A 194 12.10 0.87 -12.80
C SER A 194 11.40 -0.25 -12.06
N LYS A 195 10.45 -0.95 -12.69
CA LYS A 195 9.78 -2.13 -12.10
C LYS A 195 10.78 -3.26 -11.82
N LEU A 196 11.68 -3.54 -12.77
CA LEU A 196 12.74 -4.54 -12.55
C LEU A 196 13.67 -4.16 -11.40
N ALA A 197 14.05 -2.89 -11.31
CA ALA A 197 14.90 -2.39 -10.22
C ALA A 197 14.19 -2.49 -8.86
N THR A 198 12.88 -2.20 -8.79
CA THR A 198 12.09 -2.33 -7.56
C THR A 198 11.89 -3.80 -7.17
N ASN A 199 11.62 -4.68 -8.10
CA ASN A 199 11.48 -6.12 -7.82
C ASN A 199 12.75 -6.74 -7.25
N ASN A 200 13.92 -6.15 -7.51
CA ASN A 200 15.20 -6.63 -6.99
C ASN A 200 15.61 -5.96 -5.67
N TYR A 201 14.85 -4.96 -5.19
CA TYR A 201 15.19 -4.24 -3.97
C TYR A 201 15.12 -5.15 -2.74
N GLU A 202 14.04 -5.90 -2.59
CA GLU A 202 13.82 -6.82 -1.48
C GLU A 202 14.84 -7.97 -1.47
N TYR A 203 15.16 -8.52 -2.64
CA TYR A 203 16.20 -9.54 -2.78
C TYR A 203 17.60 -8.98 -2.45
N SER A 204 17.87 -7.75 -2.83
CA SER A 204 19.12 -7.07 -2.45
C SER A 204 19.21 -6.82 -0.95
N LEU A 205 18.11 -6.45 -0.30
CA LEU A 205 18.05 -6.33 1.17
C LEU A 205 18.24 -7.69 1.84
N ALA A 206 17.62 -8.74 1.33
CA ALA A 206 17.76 -10.09 1.82
C ALA A 206 19.22 -10.56 1.79
N SER A 207 19.90 -10.39 0.66
CA SER A 207 21.32 -10.71 0.51
C SER A 207 22.22 -9.87 1.43
N LYS A 208 21.91 -8.58 1.65
CA LYS A 208 22.64 -7.74 2.59
C LYS A 208 22.50 -8.20 4.03
N LEU A 209 21.34 -8.74 4.42
CA LEU A 209 21.15 -9.24 5.76
C LEU A 209 21.96 -10.51 6.03
N GLU A 210 22.29 -11.31 5.03
CA GLU A 210 23.17 -12.49 5.18
C GLU A 210 24.58 -12.12 5.63
N SER A 211 25.05 -10.93 5.24
CA SER A 211 26.40 -10.42 5.59
C SER A 211 26.43 -9.40 6.72
N ASN A 212 25.26 -8.97 7.23
CA ASN A 212 25.14 -7.93 8.24
C ASN A 212 24.24 -8.38 9.40
N LYS A 213 24.53 -7.89 10.60
CA LYS A 213 23.71 -8.16 11.79
C LYS A 213 22.30 -7.60 11.67
N TYR A 214 22.13 -6.46 11.03
CA TYR A 214 20.86 -5.75 10.84
C TYR A 214 20.78 -5.14 9.45
N ILE A 215 19.54 -5.01 8.96
CA ILE A 215 19.22 -4.12 7.84
C ILE A 215 18.19 -3.08 8.29
N TYR A 216 18.27 -1.92 7.67
CA TYR A 216 17.33 -0.82 7.86
C TYR A 216 16.45 -0.70 6.62
N PHE A 217 15.17 -0.42 6.79
CA PHE A 217 14.25 -0.22 5.69
C PHE A 217 13.16 0.78 6.07
N SER A 218 12.69 1.56 5.11
CA SER A 218 11.57 2.49 5.30
C SER A 218 10.27 1.98 4.67
N ASN A 219 10.40 1.20 3.60
CA ASN A 219 9.29 0.54 2.91
C ASN A 219 9.84 -0.68 2.18
N MET A 220 9.18 -1.81 2.35
CA MET A 220 9.62 -3.10 1.81
C MET A 220 8.40 -4.02 1.65
N ASP A 221 8.35 -4.76 0.55
CA ASP A 221 7.46 -5.91 0.45
C ASP A 221 8.07 -7.07 1.26
N GLU A 222 7.55 -7.29 2.46
CA GLU A 222 8.09 -8.30 3.39
C GLU A 222 8.03 -9.71 2.83
N ARG A 223 7.03 -10.01 2.01
CA ARG A 223 6.84 -11.33 1.39
C ARG A 223 7.93 -11.62 0.37
N LYS A 224 8.19 -10.66 -0.52
CA LYS A 224 9.31 -10.74 -1.48
C LYS A 224 10.66 -10.76 -0.79
N PHE A 225 10.81 -10.00 0.31
CA PHE A 225 12.01 -10.04 1.13
C PHE A 225 12.24 -11.44 1.72
N ILE A 226 11.20 -12.08 2.28
CA ILE A 226 11.28 -13.45 2.80
C ILE A 226 11.61 -14.44 1.67
N GLN A 227 10.96 -14.30 0.50
CA GLN A 227 11.27 -15.12 -0.66
C GLN A 227 12.75 -14.95 -1.09
N GLY A 228 13.27 -13.72 -1.06
CA GLY A 228 14.69 -13.43 -1.28
C GLY A 228 15.59 -14.10 -0.24
N ARG A 229 15.21 -14.07 1.05
CA ARG A 229 15.94 -14.74 2.12
C ARG A 229 15.97 -16.27 1.93
N LEU A 230 14.83 -16.85 1.61
CA LEU A 230 14.69 -18.31 1.38
C LEU A 230 15.39 -18.77 0.10
N SER A 231 15.62 -17.87 -0.86
CA SER A 231 16.41 -18.16 -2.07
C SER A 231 17.92 -18.07 -1.83
N GLY A 232 18.38 -17.46 -0.73
CA GLY A 232 19.79 -17.33 -0.34
C GLY A 232 20.34 -18.54 0.40
N ASP A 233 21.55 -18.38 0.95
CA ASP A 233 22.30 -19.45 1.66
C ASP A 233 22.04 -19.41 3.18
N LEU A 234 20.75 -19.48 3.58
CA LEU A 234 20.41 -19.62 5.00
C LEU A 234 20.83 -20.99 5.51
N LYS A 235 21.30 -21.04 6.76
CA LYS A 235 21.57 -22.28 7.46
C LYS A 235 20.27 -23.02 7.77
N ASN A 236 20.36 -24.33 7.98
CA ASN A 236 19.24 -25.10 8.53
C ASN A 236 18.83 -24.48 9.88
N ALA A 237 17.53 -24.52 10.18
CA ALA A 237 16.99 -23.98 11.41
C ALA A 237 16.31 -25.09 12.23
N ASP A 238 16.44 -25.00 13.55
CA ASP A 238 15.69 -25.86 14.46
C ASP A 238 14.22 -25.38 14.53
N VAL A 239 14.02 -24.08 14.54
CA VAL A 239 12.71 -23.46 14.73
C VAL A 239 12.42 -22.37 13.69
N ILE A 240 11.19 -22.35 13.22
CA ILE A 240 10.66 -21.31 12.33
C ILE A 240 9.47 -20.64 12.99
N CYS A 241 9.39 -19.29 12.91
CA CYS A 241 8.23 -18.51 13.31
C CYS A 241 7.59 -17.90 12.07
N VAL A 242 6.28 -18.10 11.89
CA VAL A 242 5.48 -17.51 10.82
C VAL A 242 4.20 -16.96 11.41
N GLY A 243 3.85 -15.73 11.08
CA GLY A 243 2.65 -15.08 11.58
C GLY A 243 2.53 -13.65 11.10
N SER A 244 1.77 -12.85 11.84
CA SER A 244 1.62 -11.42 11.56
C SER A 244 2.69 -10.57 12.28
N SER A 245 2.52 -9.24 12.19
CA SER A 245 3.34 -8.27 12.93
C SER A 245 3.35 -8.51 14.45
N ARG A 246 2.36 -9.21 14.97
CA ARG A 246 2.25 -9.56 16.40
C ARG A 246 3.26 -10.60 16.87
N LEU A 247 3.90 -11.32 15.94
CA LEU A 247 4.98 -12.28 16.20
C LEU A 247 6.36 -11.79 15.73
N MET A 248 6.41 -10.69 14.99
CA MET A 248 7.67 -10.24 14.37
C MET A 248 8.82 -9.99 15.34
N GLN A 249 8.53 -9.72 16.61
CA GLN A 249 9.54 -9.47 17.64
C GLN A 249 10.08 -10.72 18.31
N ILE A 250 9.50 -11.89 18.06
CA ILE A 250 10.09 -13.16 18.54
C ILE A 250 11.45 -13.32 17.86
N ASN A 251 12.50 -13.44 18.65
CA ASN A 251 13.88 -13.47 18.20
C ASN A 251 14.66 -14.65 18.78
N SER A 252 15.86 -14.84 18.30
CA SER A 252 16.73 -15.97 18.66
C SER A 252 17.14 -16.02 20.15
N THR A 253 16.95 -14.96 20.92
CA THR A 253 17.18 -15.00 22.38
C THR A 253 16.01 -15.59 23.16
N MET A 254 14.81 -15.59 22.55
CA MET A 254 13.56 -16.07 23.16
C MET A 254 13.29 -17.55 22.92
N ILE A 255 13.97 -18.18 21.97
CA ILE A 255 13.76 -19.57 21.57
C ILE A 255 15.10 -20.29 21.60
N GLU A 256 15.12 -21.56 22.05
CA GLU A 256 16.32 -22.39 22.03
C GLU A 256 16.58 -22.95 20.62
N GLY A 257 17.85 -22.98 20.21
CA GLY A 257 18.27 -23.43 18.89
C GLY A 257 18.37 -22.33 17.85
N GLU A 258 18.78 -22.71 16.65
CA GLU A 258 18.83 -21.81 15.49
C GLU A 258 17.40 -21.53 15.00
N MET A 259 17.00 -20.24 15.00
CA MET A 259 15.65 -19.88 14.60
C MET A 259 15.63 -18.80 13.55
N TYR A 260 14.57 -18.80 12.72
CA TYR A 260 14.24 -17.69 11.83
C TYR A 260 12.78 -17.27 11.98
N ASN A 261 12.58 -15.96 11.96
CA ASN A 261 11.25 -15.34 11.99
C ASN A 261 10.90 -14.81 10.59
N PHE A 262 9.91 -15.42 9.97
CA PHE A 262 9.36 -15.07 8.66
C PHE A 262 7.96 -14.47 8.76
N SER A 263 7.63 -13.83 9.88
CA SER A 263 6.36 -13.15 10.05
C SER A 263 6.28 -11.90 9.16
N VAL A 264 5.07 -11.61 8.66
CA VAL A 264 4.78 -10.50 7.75
C VAL A 264 3.63 -9.63 8.28
N SER A 265 3.65 -8.33 8.03
CA SER A 265 2.57 -7.43 8.47
C SER A 265 1.22 -7.87 7.91
N GLY A 266 0.21 -8.01 8.79
CA GLY A 266 -1.15 -8.42 8.43
C GLY A 266 -1.16 -9.70 7.59
N ALA A 267 -0.57 -10.77 8.13
CA ALA A 267 -0.55 -12.07 7.47
C ALA A 267 -1.96 -12.56 7.17
N SER A 268 -2.18 -13.05 5.96
CA SER A 268 -3.38 -13.78 5.54
C SER A 268 -3.18 -15.29 5.70
N ILE A 269 -4.22 -16.07 5.49
CA ILE A 269 -4.11 -17.53 5.52
C ILE A 269 -3.20 -18.07 4.40
N GLU A 270 -3.21 -17.38 3.25
CA GLU A 270 -2.35 -17.68 2.11
C GLU A 270 -0.88 -17.44 2.45
N ASP A 271 -0.57 -16.34 3.17
CA ASP A 271 0.78 -16.08 3.67
C ASP A 271 1.23 -17.20 4.62
N LEU A 272 0.37 -17.60 5.57
CA LEU A 272 0.69 -18.66 6.52
C LEU A 272 1.00 -19.96 5.81
N LEU A 273 0.20 -20.36 4.81
CA LEU A 273 0.44 -21.56 4.03
C LEU A 273 1.75 -21.49 3.25
N ALA A 274 1.89 -20.46 2.41
CA ALA A 274 3.02 -20.34 1.49
C ALA A 274 4.36 -20.22 2.23
N ILE A 275 4.44 -19.31 3.21
CA ILE A 275 5.69 -19.03 3.93
C ILE A 275 6.07 -20.19 4.86
N SER A 276 5.11 -20.81 5.55
CA SER A 276 5.40 -21.94 6.43
C SER A 276 5.98 -23.13 5.66
N LEU A 277 5.34 -23.50 4.56
CA LEU A 277 5.76 -24.66 3.80
C LEU A 277 7.09 -24.44 3.08
N GLU A 278 7.27 -23.25 2.48
CA GLU A 278 8.54 -22.89 1.83
C GLU A 278 9.70 -22.86 2.82
N SER A 279 9.51 -22.25 3.98
CA SER A 279 10.57 -22.13 4.98
C SER A 279 10.95 -23.48 5.57
N ILE A 280 9.99 -24.35 5.86
CA ILE A 280 10.26 -25.72 6.35
C ILE A 280 10.99 -26.54 5.29
N ALA A 281 10.54 -26.47 4.03
CA ALA A 281 11.17 -27.19 2.94
C ALA A 281 12.62 -26.77 2.73
N LYS A 282 12.88 -25.47 2.77
CA LYS A 282 14.21 -24.92 2.54
C LYS A 282 15.16 -25.16 3.71
N LEU A 283 14.71 -24.95 4.95
CA LEU A 283 15.57 -24.92 6.13
C LEU A 283 15.57 -26.23 6.91
N LYS A 284 14.75 -27.20 6.50
CA LYS A 284 14.64 -28.55 7.11
C LYS A 284 14.34 -28.49 8.62
N SER A 285 13.56 -27.49 9.04
CA SER A 285 13.18 -27.34 10.44
C SER A 285 12.18 -28.42 10.86
N ASN A 286 12.31 -28.84 12.12
CA ASN A 286 11.40 -29.82 12.74
C ASN A 286 10.33 -29.14 13.61
N THR A 287 10.45 -27.85 13.90
CA THR A 287 9.53 -27.12 14.78
C THR A 287 9.08 -25.81 14.12
N ILE A 288 7.79 -25.53 14.20
CA ILE A 288 7.22 -24.27 13.70
C ILE A 288 6.29 -23.63 14.73
N TYR A 289 6.41 -22.32 14.87
CA TYR A 289 5.44 -21.45 15.55
C TYR A 289 4.58 -20.73 14.50
N ILE A 290 3.27 -20.93 14.55
CA ILE A 290 2.33 -20.31 13.63
C ILE A 290 1.44 -19.35 14.41
N GLY A 291 1.56 -18.06 14.14
CA GLY A 291 0.70 -17.03 14.70
C GLY A 291 -0.66 -17.03 14.04
N LEU A 292 -1.70 -17.19 14.85
CA LEU A 292 -3.07 -17.15 14.39
C LEU A 292 -3.72 -15.85 14.88
N ASP A 293 -4.20 -15.05 13.95
CA ASP A 293 -4.92 -13.82 14.21
C ASP A 293 -6.37 -13.94 13.75
N PRO A 294 -7.33 -13.27 14.40
CA PRO A 294 -8.74 -13.49 14.13
C PRO A 294 -9.15 -13.09 12.71
N TRP A 295 -8.52 -12.06 12.13
CA TRP A 295 -8.88 -11.59 10.77
C TRP A 295 -8.65 -12.62 9.68
N ILE A 296 -7.81 -13.65 9.88
CA ILE A 296 -7.64 -14.71 8.89
C ILE A 296 -8.92 -15.52 8.65
N MET A 297 -9.87 -15.46 9.59
CA MET A 297 -11.18 -16.11 9.51
C MET A 297 -12.30 -15.16 9.06
N ASN A 298 -11.97 -13.99 8.53
CA ASN A 298 -12.95 -13.06 7.96
C ASN A 298 -12.86 -13.01 6.44
N VAL A 299 -13.95 -13.28 5.73
CA VAL A 299 -14.05 -13.12 4.26
C VAL A 299 -13.64 -11.70 3.83
N ASN A 300 -14.00 -10.70 4.64
CA ASN A 300 -13.81 -9.28 4.36
C ASN A 300 -12.52 -8.72 5.00
N ASN A 301 -11.50 -9.54 5.26
CA ASN A 301 -10.29 -9.11 5.95
C ASN A 301 -9.42 -8.12 5.16
N MET A 302 -9.66 -7.94 3.87
CA MET A 302 -8.94 -7.03 2.95
C MET A 302 -7.42 -7.25 2.90
N GLN A 303 -6.91 -8.41 3.32
CA GLN A 303 -5.49 -8.75 3.30
C GLN A 303 -5.12 -9.42 1.97
N ASP A 304 -4.77 -8.60 0.98
CA ASP A 304 -4.45 -9.09 -0.38
C ASP A 304 -2.96 -9.01 -0.74
N ARG A 305 -2.09 -8.68 0.24
CA ARG A 305 -0.64 -8.52 0.04
C ARG A 305 0.07 -9.82 -0.33
N TYR A 306 -0.50 -11.00 0.00
CA TYR A 306 0.01 -12.30 -0.43
C TYR A 306 0.11 -12.42 -1.97
N LYS A 307 -0.65 -11.59 -2.71
CA LYS A 307 -0.60 -11.56 -4.18
C LYS A 307 0.80 -11.28 -4.73
N SER A 308 1.68 -10.69 -3.94
CA SER A 308 3.09 -10.49 -4.33
C SER A 308 3.90 -11.79 -4.39
N ILE A 309 3.40 -12.86 -3.75
CA ILE A 309 3.95 -14.22 -3.76
C ILE A 309 2.89 -15.26 -4.17
N ILE A 310 1.94 -14.86 -5.02
CA ILE A 310 0.81 -15.73 -5.42
C ILE A 310 1.28 -17.04 -6.05
N ASP A 311 2.34 -17.02 -6.85
CA ASP A 311 2.89 -18.22 -7.49
C ASP A 311 3.37 -19.24 -6.46
N LEU A 312 3.95 -18.76 -5.35
CA LEU A 312 4.39 -19.60 -4.23
C LEU A 312 3.20 -20.23 -3.49
N TYR A 313 2.16 -19.42 -3.24
CA TYR A 313 0.92 -19.91 -2.63
C TYR A 313 0.25 -20.99 -3.50
N ASP A 314 0.07 -20.70 -4.78
CA ASP A 314 -0.56 -21.63 -5.73
C ASP A 314 0.22 -22.95 -5.86
N TYR A 315 1.55 -22.86 -5.82
CA TYR A 315 2.40 -24.04 -5.84
C TYR A 315 2.15 -24.92 -4.60
N TRP A 316 2.26 -24.33 -3.40
CA TRP A 316 2.11 -25.10 -2.18
C TRP A 316 0.69 -25.59 -1.95
N LEU A 317 -0.33 -24.83 -2.33
CA LEU A 317 -1.71 -25.29 -2.26
C LEU A 317 -1.93 -26.56 -3.11
N LYS A 318 -1.39 -26.57 -4.34
CA LYS A 318 -1.43 -27.75 -5.21
C LYS A 318 -0.68 -28.94 -4.64
N GLU A 319 0.46 -28.70 -4.00
CA GLU A 319 1.24 -29.77 -3.36
C GLU A 319 0.53 -30.37 -2.14
N VAL A 320 -0.11 -29.56 -1.33
CA VAL A 320 -0.93 -30.01 -0.21
C VAL A 320 -2.13 -30.83 -0.72
N ASP A 321 -2.78 -30.39 -1.80
CA ASP A 321 -3.92 -31.10 -2.40
C ASP A 321 -3.56 -32.46 -3.01
N LYS A 322 -2.37 -32.58 -3.63
CA LYS A 322 -1.89 -33.87 -4.18
C LYS A 322 -1.56 -34.90 -3.10
N ASN A 323 -1.20 -34.44 -1.90
CA ASN A 323 -0.74 -35.33 -0.82
C ASN A 323 -1.86 -35.96 0.02
N ASP A 324 -3.12 -35.67 -0.28
CA ASP A 324 -4.25 -36.40 0.33
C ASP A 324 -4.27 -37.90 -0.05
N SER A 325 -3.46 -38.36 -0.99
CA SER A 325 -3.44 -39.72 -1.49
C SER A 325 -2.10 -40.48 -1.52
N GLN A 326 -0.91 -39.86 -1.43
CA GLN A 326 0.38 -40.59 -1.33
C GLN A 326 1.60 -39.69 -1.01
N LEU A 327 2.37 -40.09 -0.01
CA LEU A 327 3.66 -39.52 0.41
C LEU A 327 4.77 -39.74 -0.64
N LYS A 328 5.16 -38.70 -1.37
CA LYS A 328 6.40 -38.66 -2.18
C LYS A 328 7.47 -37.77 -1.52
N PRO A 329 8.77 -38.09 -1.69
CA PRO A 329 9.83 -37.42 -0.95
C PRO A 329 9.98 -35.94 -1.40
N PHE A 330 9.99 -35.07 -0.40
CA PHE A 330 9.91 -33.62 -0.40
C PHE A 330 11.03 -32.85 -1.15
N LEU A 331 12.13 -33.47 -1.50
CA LEU A 331 13.36 -32.80 -1.96
C LEU A 331 13.64 -32.86 -3.47
N ALA A 332 12.93 -33.71 -4.23
CA ALA A 332 13.25 -33.91 -5.63
C ALA A 332 12.74 -32.78 -6.55
N ASP A 333 11.63 -32.12 -6.18
CA ASP A 333 10.95 -31.16 -7.07
C ASP A 333 11.32 -29.69 -6.83
N TYR A 334 11.93 -29.34 -5.68
CA TYR A 334 12.33 -27.97 -5.36
C TYR A 334 13.26 -27.34 -6.39
N ASN A 335 14.19 -28.12 -6.93
CA ASN A 335 15.14 -27.66 -7.95
C ASN A 335 14.55 -27.50 -9.36
N GLN A 336 13.35 -28.02 -9.64
CA GLN A 336 12.71 -27.88 -10.96
C GLN A 336 11.89 -26.60 -11.09
N ILE A 337 11.37 -26.03 -10.01
CA ILE A 337 10.47 -24.88 -10.04
C ILE A 337 11.23 -23.59 -10.31
N HIS A 338 12.40 -23.42 -9.73
CA HIS A 338 13.27 -22.25 -9.98
C HIS A 338 14.02 -22.29 -11.32
N LYS A 339 13.86 -23.37 -12.12
CA LYS A 339 14.45 -23.45 -13.47
C LYS A 339 13.56 -22.95 -14.59
N LYS A 340 12.29 -22.60 -14.34
CA LYS A 340 11.30 -22.44 -15.41
C LYS A 340 11.14 -21.03 -15.97
N ASP A 341 11.68 -19.99 -15.37
CA ASP A 341 11.65 -18.63 -15.93
C ASP A 341 13.05 -18.18 -16.37
N SER A 342 13.49 -18.80 -17.46
CA SER A 342 14.84 -18.60 -18.02
C SER A 342 15.13 -17.15 -18.43
N LEU A 343 14.13 -16.34 -18.77
CA LEU A 343 14.32 -14.97 -19.19
C LEU A 343 14.44 -14.00 -18.00
N GLU A 344 13.60 -14.15 -16.99
CA GLU A 344 13.70 -13.34 -15.75
C GLU A 344 14.98 -13.68 -14.97
N PHE A 345 15.37 -14.94 -14.92
CA PHE A 345 16.63 -15.37 -14.29
C PHE A 345 17.86 -14.82 -15.01
N VAL A 346 17.89 -14.88 -16.36
CA VAL A 346 19.01 -14.32 -17.16
C VAL A 346 19.07 -12.81 -17.05
N LEU A 347 17.93 -12.13 -17.03
CA LEU A 347 17.86 -10.67 -16.81
C LEU A 347 18.28 -10.31 -15.40
N HIS A 348 17.92 -11.12 -14.40
CA HIS A 348 18.36 -10.97 -13.02
C HIS A 348 19.88 -11.13 -12.88
N GLU A 349 20.46 -12.13 -13.51
CA GLU A 349 21.91 -12.37 -13.50
C GLU A 349 22.68 -11.24 -14.22
N LEU A 350 22.15 -10.75 -15.34
CA LEU A 350 22.70 -9.58 -16.04
C LEU A 350 22.62 -8.32 -15.15
N TYR A 351 21.48 -8.08 -14.53
CA TYR A 351 21.29 -6.92 -13.65
C TYR A 351 22.18 -6.98 -12.40
N SER A 352 22.35 -8.15 -11.79
CA SER A 352 23.24 -8.33 -10.63
C SER A 352 24.71 -8.05 -10.97
N LYS A 353 25.13 -8.37 -12.20
CA LYS A 353 26.48 -8.02 -12.72
C LYS A 353 26.64 -6.51 -12.92
N PHE A 354 25.58 -5.80 -13.35
CA PHE A 354 25.60 -4.34 -13.52
C PHE A 354 25.38 -3.57 -12.20
N SER A 355 24.62 -4.12 -11.25
CA SER A 355 24.31 -3.45 -9.97
C SER A 355 25.42 -3.54 -8.92
N LYS A 356 26.43 -4.38 -9.12
CA LYS A 356 27.62 -4.43 -8.24
C LYS A 356 28.40 -3.11 -8.13
N THR A 357 28.10 -2.14 -8.99
CA THR A 357 28.73 -0.81 -8.98
C THR A 357 27.91 0.29 -8.26
N SER A 358 26.71 -0.01 -7.75
CA SER A 358 25.85 0.98 -7.08
C SER A 358 25.81 0.75 -5.55
N ASN A 359 26.95 0.71 -4.93
CA ASN A 359 27.08 0.59 -3.45
C ASN A 359 26.87 1.90 -2.68
N SER A 360 26.20 2.90 -3.25
CA SER A 360 26.20 4.23 -2.64
C SER A 360 24.87 4.95 -2.65
N LEU A 361 23.79 4.35 -2.08
CA LEU A 361 22.55 5.13 -1.95
C LEU A 361 21.92 5.16 -0.56
N ILE A 362 22.50 4.54 0.46
CA ILE A 362 22.14 4.84 1.85
C ILE A 362 23.42 4.76 2.70
N PRO A 363 24.07 5.86 3.06
CA PRO A 363 25.02 5.85 4.15
C PRO A 363 24.24 5.59 5.42
N LEU A 364 24.33 4.37 5.94
CA LEU A 364 23.80 3.97 7.21
C LEU A 364 24.70 4.56 8.29
N ASN A 365 24.33 5.72 8.79
CA ASN A 365 24.89 6.25 10.02
C ASN A 365 24.14 5.54 11.15
N ASP A 366 24.86 4.84 12.05
CA ASP A 366 24.31 4.11 13.20
C ASP A 366 23.47 4.97 14.16
N SER A 367 23.44 6.27 13.94
CA SER A 367 22.70 7.26 14.73
C SER A 367 21.24 7.49 14.31
N ILE A 368 20.71 6.79 13.30
CA ILE A 368 19.30 6.95 12.92
C ILE A 368 18.47 5.94 13.71
N GLU A 369 18.16 6.26 14.94
CA GLU A 369 17.24 5.51 15.81
C GLU A 369 15.77 5.50 15.31
N ALA A 370 15.48 6.25 14.26
CA ALA A 370 14.14 6.51 13.74
C ALA A 370 13.70 5.56 12.60
N ILE A 371 14.39 4.45 12.35
CA ILE A 371 14.06 3.54 11.24
C ILE A 371 13.93 2.11 11.77
N ALA A 372 12.87 1.43 11.34
CA ALA A 372 12.66 0.02 11.63
C ALA A 372 13.83 -0.85 11.12
N LYS A 373 14.20 -1.86 11.90
CA LYS A 373 15.32 -2.76 11.64
C LYS A 373 14.82 -4.21 11.55
N LYS A 374 15.40 -4.99 10.66
CA LYS A 374 15.30 -6.47 10.73
C LYS A 374 16.65 -7.05 11.12
N SER A 375 16.63 -7.95 12.10
CA SER A 375 17.77 -8.71 12.57
C SER A 375 18.09 -9.86 11.63
N TYR A 376 19.29 -10.45 11.77
CA TYR A 376 19.72 -11.61 10.97
C TYR A 376 18.75 -12.78 11.06
N ASP A 377 18.14 -13.04 12.21
CA ASP A 377 17.11 -14.06 12.41
C ASP A 377 15.75 -13.69 11.79
N GLY A 378 15.61 -12.52 11.18
CA GLY A 378 14.38 -12.02 10.56
C GLY A 378 13.46 -11.27 11.51
N SER A 379 13.75 -11.26 12.82
CA SER A 379 12.97 -10.52 13.80
C SER A 379 12.98 -9.01 13.53
N HIS A 380 11.89 -8.35 13.93
CA HIS A 380 11.68 -6.92 13.72
C HIS A 380 11.97 -6.14 15.00
N ILE A 381 12.76 -5.07 14.85
CA ILE A 381 13.04 -4.14 15.92
C ILE A 381 12.36 -2.82 15.56
N TYR A 382 11.40 -2.40 16.37
CA TYR A 382 10.70 -1.14 16.19
C TYR A 382 11.61 0.06 16.48
N ASP A 383 11.37 1.15 15.77
CA ASP A 383 12.08 2.41 16.01
C ASP A 383 11.66 3.04 17.36
N SER A 384 12.48 3.98 17.84
CA SER A 384 12.25 4.62 19.15
C SER A 384 10.98 5.47 19.18
N SER A 385 10.50 6.00 18.07
CA SER A 385 9.29 6.80 18.02
C SER A 385 8.03 5.94 18.21
N TYR A 386 8.04 4.71 17.68
CA TYR A 386 6.97 3.75 17.90
C TYR A 386 7.04 3.13 19.30
N SER A 387 8.27 2.83 19.78
CA SER A 387 8.47 2.21 21.09
C SER A 387 8.09 3.10 22.27
N ASN A 388 8.02 4.41 22.08
CA ASN A 388 7.73 5.42 23.11
C ASN A 388 6.48 6.24 22.79
N LEU A 389 5.46 5.64 22.18
CA LEU A 389 4.20 6.32 21.91
C LEU A 389 3.53 6.78 23.21
N PRO A 390 3.08 8.04 23.31
CA PRO A 390 2.28 8.51 24.44
C PRO A 390 0.95 7.76 24.53
N ASP A 391 0.49 7.47 25.74
CA ASP A 391 -0.76 6.75 26.00
C ASP A 391 -1.96 7.32 25.23
N GLN A 392 -2.08 8.66 25.15
CA GLN A 392 -3.15 9.31 24.40
C GLN A 392 -3.18 8.90 22.91
N LEU A 393 -2.02 8.68 22.30
CA LEU A 393 -1.93 8.23 20.92
C LEU A 393 -2.24 6.74 20.80
N ILE A 394 -1.83 5.92 21.79
CA ILE A 394 -2.17 4.50 21.86
C ILE A 394 -3.69 4.33 21.89
N TYR A 395 -4.38 5.02 22.80
CA TYR A 395 -5.84 4.94 22.91
C TYR A 395 -6.57 5.48 21.66
N LYS A 396 -6.01 6.49 20.98
CA LYS A 396 -6.56 6.97 19.71
C LYS A 396 -6.49 5.90 18.62
N GLN A 397 -5.41 5.14 18.57
CA GLN A 397 -5.22 4.06 17.60
C GLN A 397 -6.18 2.88 17.83
N PHE A 398 -6.77 2.72 19.00
CA PHE A 398 -7.76 1.68 19.25
C PHE A 398 -8.95 1.75 18.28
N ASN A 399 -9.33 2.94 17.82
CA ASN A 399 -10.40 3.10 16.85
C ASN A 399 -10.00 2.56 15.46
N ASP A 400 -8.73 2.64 15.12
CA ASP A 400 -8.20 2.13 13.85
C ASP A 400 -8.04 0.60 13.92
N TRP A 401 -7.66 0.07 15.10
CA TRP A 401 -7.40 -1.36 15.29
C TRP A 401 -8.65 -2.19 15.54
N ILE A 402 -9.75 -1.62 16.06
CA ILE A 402 -10.95 -2.39 16.42
C ILE A 402 -11.61 -3.04 15.19
N ASP A 403 -11.51 -2.39 14.05
CA ASP A 403 -12.04 -2.86 12.77
C ASP A 403 -10.98 -3.49 11.86
N TYR A 404 -9.70 -3.50 12.28
CA TYR A 404 -8.62 -3.99 11.44
C TYR A 404 -8.81 -5.45 11.06
N GLY A 405 -9.10 -5.69 9.78
CA GLY A 405 -9.37 -7.02 9.25
C GLY A 405 -10.67 -7.67 9.77
N MET A 406 -11.45 -6.96 10.62
CA MET A 406 -12.69 -7.46 11.21
C MET A 406 -13.93 -6.69 10.74
N HIS A 407 -13.77 -5.76 9.80
CA HIS A 407 -14.89 -5.02 9.23
C HIS A 407 -15.87 -5.96 8.55
N ASP A 408 -17.19 -5.73 8.74
CA ASP A 408 -18.26 -6.56 8.18
C ASP A 408 -17.99 -8.07 8.31
N PHE A 409 -17.72 -8.52 9.54
CA PHE A 409 -17.26 -9.88 9.81
C PHE A 409 -18.21 -10.94 9.24
N VAL A 410 -17.66 -11.78 8.38
CA VAL A 410 -18.30 -13.01 7.87
C VAL A 410 -17.29 -14.14 8.01
N TYR A 411 -17.64 -15.17 8.78
CA TYR A 411 -16.73 -16.30 9.01
C TYR A 411 -16.36 -17.01 7.70
N ASP A 412 -15.06 -17.13 7.46
CA ASP A 412 -14.51 -17.72 6.24
C ASP A 412 -14.21 -19.21 6.40
N LYS A 413 -15.12 -20.05 5.93
CA LYS A 413 -14.93 -21.50 5.90
C LYS A 413 -13.81 -21.94 4.95
N ASN A 414 -13.49 -21.15 3.93
CA ASN A 414 -12.39 -21.48 3.03
C ASN A 414 -11.05 -21.32 3.74
N SER A 415 -10.89 -20.21 4.49
CA SER A 415 -9.69 -19.99 5.31
C SER A 415 -9.53 -21.05 6.39
N GLU A 416 -10.62 -21.45 7.05
CA GLU A 416 -10.60 -22.60 7.99
C GLU A 416 -10.13 -23.89 7.30
N TYR A 417 -10.64 -24.15 6.10
CA TYR A 417 -10.25 -25.34 5.34
C TYR A 417 -8.78 -25.31 4.93
N VAL A 418 -8.26 -24.17 4.48
CA VAL A 418 -6.84 -23.99 4.14
C VAL A 418 -5.96 -24.17 5.38
N LEU A 419 -6.36 -23.61 6.54
CA LEU A 419 -5.66 -23.82 7.81
C LEU A 419 -5.60 -25.29 8.18
N LEU A 420 -6.72 -25.99 8.11
CA LEU A 420 -6.78 -27.44 8.41
C LEU A 420 -5.88 -28.24 7.47
N LYS A 421 -5.83 -27.91 6.18
CA LYS A 421 -4.91 -28.54 5.22
C LYS A 421 -3.45 -28.31 5.61
N LEU A 422 -3.07 -27.07 5.88
CA LEU A 422 -1.70 -26.72 6.31
C LEU A 422 -1.30 -27.55 7.54
N LEU A 423 -2.12 -27.54 8.59
CA LEU A 423 -1.80 -28.23 9.83
C LEU A 423 -1.71 -29.75 9.66
N LYS A 424 -2.66 -30.37 8.94
CA LYS A 424 -2.61 -31.79 8.63
C LYS A 424 -1.38 -32.16 7.81
N TYR A 425 -1.02 -31.35 6.83
CA TYR A 425 0.17 -31.56 6.03
C TYR A 425 1.44 -31.53 6.89
N LEU A 426 1.58 -30.54 7.78
CA LEU A 426 2.70 -30.44 8.71
C LEU A 426 2.76 -31.62 9.69
N CYS A 427 1.62 -32.02 10.26
CA CYS A 427 1.51 -33.21 11.10
C CYS A 427 1.97 -34.50 10.36
N SER A 428 1.58 -34.64 9.09
CA SER A 428 1.99 -35.79 8.26
C SER A 428 3.50 -35.86 8.00
N ARG A 429 4.19 -34.73 8.17
CA ARG A 429 5.66 -34.61 8.05
C ARG A 429 6.40 -34.71 9.39
N ASN A 430 5.69 -35.00 10.46
CA ASN A 430 6.22 -35.05 11.84
C ASN A 430 6.85 -33.71 12.28
N ILE A 431 6.29 -32.61 11.83
CA ILE A 431 6.70 -31.27 12.28
C ILE A 431 5.99 -30.95 13.60
N ASP A 432 6.77 -30.54 14.61
CA ASP A 432 6.23 -30.03 15.87
C ASP A 432 5.62 -28.65 15.69
N ILE A 433 4.30 -28.57 15.85
CA ILE A 433 3.54 -27.35 15.58
C ILE A 433 3.15 -26.69 16.90
N ASN A 434 3.49 -25.42 17.04
CA ASN A 434 3.10 -24.56 18.13
C ASN A 434 2.23 -23.42 17.59
N LEU A 435 0.93 -23.46 17.81
CA LEU A 435 0.03 -22.36 17.44
C LEU A 435 0.16 -21.25 18.48
N PHE A 436 0.41 -20.03 18.02
CA PHE A 436 0.62 -18.88 18.90
C PHE A 436 -0.54 -17.89 18.79
N LEU A 437 -1.18 -17.60 19.94
CA LEU A 437 -2.23 -16.61 20.07
C LEU A 437 -1.66 -15.40 20.81
N SER A 438 -1.43 -14.31 20.07
CA SER A 438 -0.86 -13.09 20.61
C SER A 438 -1.91 -12.30 21.40
N PRO A 439 -1.65 -11.87 22.65
CA PRO A 439 -2.61 -11.11 23.45
C PRO A 439 -2.84 -9.71 22.89
N TYR A 440 -3.97 -9.13 23.31
CA TYR A 440 -4.31 -7.72 23.09
C TYR A 440 -3.93 -6.87 24.32
N HIS A 441 -3.77 -5.56 24.11
CA HIS A 441 -3.63 -4.60 25.20
C HIS A 441 -4.84 -4.69 26.16
N PRO A 442 -4.66 -4.67 27.48
CA PRO A 442 -5.75 -4.90 28.45
C PRO A 442 -6.99 -4.05 28.23
N ASP A 443 -6.83 -2.76 28.01
CA ASP A 443 -7.99 -1.86 27.81
C ASP A 443 -8.60 -2.02 26.40
N PHE A 444 -7.79 -2.40 25.41
CA PHE A 444 -8.29 -2.72 24.08
C PHE A 444 -9.09 -4.03 24.11
N PHE A 445 -8.64 -5.02 24.86
CA PHE A 445 -9.34 -6.30 25.02
C PHE A 445 -10.73 -6.12 25.66
N LYS A 446 -10.87 -5.19 26.63
CA LYS A 446 -12.20 -4.84 27.19
C LYS A 446 -13.16 -4.34 26.09
N ARG A 447 -12.65 -3.55 25.15
CA ARG A 447 -13.45 -3.09 24.00
C ARG A 447 -13.80 -4.25 23.07
N ILE A 448 -12.83 -5.15 22.79
CA ILE A 448 -13.08 -6.34 21.98
C ILE A 448 -14.24 -7.17 22.56
N GLN A 449 -14.28 -7.39 23.86
CA GLN A 449 -15.35 -8.17 24.50
C GLN A 449 -16.75 -7.62 24.22
N THR A 450 -16.88 -6.32 24.01
CA THR A 450 -18.17 -5.64 23.79
C THR A 450 -18.44 -5.29 22.33
N GLU A 451 -17.42 -4.88 21.59
CA GLU A 451 -17.54 -4.35 20.23
C GLU A 451 -17.26 -5.41 19.15
N ARG A 452 -16.46 -6.44 19.48
CA ARG A 452 -16.03 -7.52 18.56
C ARG A 452 -15.99 -8.90 19.22
N PRO A 453 -17.10 -9.36 19.81
CA PRO A 453 -17.14 -10.65 20.53
C PRO A 453 -16.78 -11.84 19.63
N GLU A 454 -16.97 -11.75 18.32
CA GLU A 454 -16.58 -12.76 17.33
C GLU A 454 -15.09 -13.12 17.39
N ILE A 455 -14.21 -12.24 17.87
CA ILE A 455 -12.79 -12.50 18.08
C ILE A 455 -12.58 -13.63 19.09
N LEU A 456 -13.40 -13.67 20.13
CA LEU A 456 -13.34 -14.70 21.17
C LEU A 456 -13.86 -16.05 20.64
N GLU A 457 -14.91 -16.02 19.82
CA GLU A 457 -15.44 -17.21 19.15
C GLU A 457 -14.41 -17.82 18.20
N ILE A 458 -13.64 -16.98 17.50
CA ILE A 458 -12.55 -17.42 16.64
C ILE A 458 -11.42 -18.04 17.45
N GLU A 459 -11.04 -17.46 18.61
CA GLU A 459 -10.06 -18.07 19.50
C GLU A 459 -10.49 -19.48 19.92
N GLU A 460 -11.75 -19.65 20.30
CA GLU A 460 -12.28 -20.97 20.64
C GLU A 460 -12.26 -21.93 19.45
N SER A 461 -12.57 -21.47 18.25
CA SER A 461 -12.44 -22.26 17.03
C SER A 461 -11.00 -22.76 16.82
N PHE A 462 -9.99 -21.90 16.97
CA PHE A 462 -8.58 -22.31 16.89
C PHE A 462 -8.21 -23.33 17.95
N ARG A 463 -8.69 -23.16 19.20
CA ARG A 463 -8.47 -24.13 20.27
C ARG A 463 -9.11 -25.49 19.97
N ASN A 464 -10.29 -25.48 19.39
CA ASN A 464 -10.98 -26.70 18.98
C ASN A 464 -10.25 -27.42 17.83
N ILE A 465 -9.72 -26.69 16.85
CA ILE A 465 -8.89 -27.23 15.77
C ILE A 465 -7.62 -27.87 16.34
N ALA A 466 -6.92 -27.16 17.21
CA ALA A 466 -5.71 -27.64 17.84
C ALA A 466 -5.94 -28.91 18.67
N LYS A 467 -7.00 -28.93 19.46
CA LYS A 467 -7.40 -30.11 20.25
C LYS A 467 -7.69 -31.31 19.38
N LYS A 468 -8.41 -31.14 18.27
CA LYS A 468 -8.71 -32.25 17.33
C LYS A 468 -7.47 -32.83 16.68
N LEU A 469 -6.45 -32.00 16.42
CA LEU A 469 -5.19 -32.41 15.79
C LEU A 469 -4.08 -32.72 16.78
N ASN A 470 -4.33 -32.62 18.09
CA ASN A 470 -3.36 -32.78 19.19
C ASN A 470 -2.15 -31.81 19.02
N ILE A 471 -2.42 -30.57 18.66
CA ILE A 471 -1.41 -29.51 18.46
C ILE A 471 -1.38 -28.60 19.69
N LYS A 472 -0.19 -28.16 20.09
CA LYS A 472 0.02 -27.27 21.22
C LYS A 472 -0.42 -25.84 20.87
N ILE A 473 -1.11 -25.17 21.79
CA ILE A 473 -1.38 -23.71 21.73
C ILE A 473 -0.59 -23.00 22.82
N ILE A 474 0.01 -21.88 22.45
CA ILE A 474 0.76 -20.98 23.32
C ILE A 474 0.06 -19.64 23.30
N GLY A 475 -0.19 -19.05 24.48
CA GLY A 475 -0.85 -17.76 24.63
C GLY A 475 -2.38 -17.82 24.53
N THR A 476 -2.96 -16.63 24.50
CA THR A 476 -4.39 -16.36 24.40
C THR A 476 -4.57 -14.90 24.02
N TYR A 477 -5.72 -14.53 23.48
CA TYR A 477 -6.04 -13.12 23.20
C TYR A 477 -6.32 -12.31 24.48
N ASP A 478 -6.67 -12.96 25.60
CA ASP A 478 -6.88 -12.33 26.90
C ASP A 478 -5.54 -12.07 27.61
N PRO A 479 -5.11 -10.79 27.75
CA PRO A 479 -3.87 -10.44 28.44
C PRO A 479 -3.90 -10.77 29.93
N ASN A 480 -5.09 -10.78 30.56
CA ASN A 480 -5.24 -11.04 32.00
C ASN A 480 -4.86 -12.48 32.36
N MET A 481 -5.17 -13.45 31.49
CA MET A 481 -4.79 -14.84 31.68
C MET A 481 -3.27 -15.07 31.65
N LEU A 482 -2.53 -14.11 31.06
CA LEU A 482 -1.08 -14.13 30.96
C LEU A 482 -0.41 -13.22 32.00
N GLY A 483 -1.21 -12.53 32.84
CA GLY A 483 -0.74 -11.57 33.82
C GLY A 483 0.00 -10.37 33.19
N LEU A 484 -0.43 -9.92 32.02
CA LEU A 484 0.15 -8.80 31.31
C LEU A 484 -0.56 -7.48 31.69
N SER A 485 0.21 -6.40 31.71
CA SER A 485 -0.22 -5.03 32.01
C SER A 485 -0.25 -4.16 30.76
N VAL A 486 -0.72 -2.92 30.88
CA VAL A 486 -0.72 -1.94 29.81
C VAL A 486 0.69 -1.61 29.31
N ASP A 487 1.69 -1.65 30.21
CA ASP A 487 3.08 -1.35 29.89
C ASP A 487 3.75 -2.42 29.03
N ASP A 488 3.14 -3.60 28.90
CA ASP A 488 3.63 -4.73 28.12
C ASP A 488 3.31 -4.62 26.62
N PHE A 489 2.72 -3.49 26.18
CA PHE A 489 2.30 -3.27 24.79
C PHE A 489 2.84 -1.97 24.22
N TYR A 490 3.02 -1.95 22.88
CA TYR A 490 3.33 -0.74 22.12
C TYR A 490 2.07 0.04 21.74
N ASP A 491 1.00 -0.70 21.45
CA ASP A 491 -0.30 -0.19 21.03
C ASP A 491 -1.42 -1.18 21.43
N GLY A 492 -2.57 -1.14 20.74
CA GLY A 492 -3.71 -2.03 21.04
C GLY A 492 -3.45 -3.51 20.76
N ILE A 493 -2.49 -3.86 19.88
CA ILE A 493 -2.35 -5.22 19.35
C ILE A 493 -0.93 -5.79 19.39
N HIS A 494 0.10 -4.96 19.59
CA HIS A 494 1.49 -5.41 19.53
C HIS A 494 2.11 -5.51 20.93
N PRO A 495 2.35 -6.73 21.43
CA PRO A 495 3.06 -6.95 22.69
C PRO A 495 4.54 -6.59 22.55
N LYS A 496 5.15 -6.09 23.63
CA LYS A 496 6.59 -5.84 23.71
C LYS A 496 7.37 -7.14 23.89
N GLU A 497 8.68 -7.10 23.64
CA GLU A 497 9.58 -8.26 23.77
C GLU A 497 9.44 -8.98 25.12
N LYS A 498 9.43 -8.24 26.24
CA LYS A 498 9.25 -8.81 27.59
C LYS A 498 7.94 -9.59 27.74
N ALA A 499 6.86 -9.11 27.12
CA ALA A 499 5.60 -9.84 27.14
C ALA A 499 5.71 -11.17 26.37
N LEU A 500 6.36 -11.15 25.23
CA LEU A 500 6.61 -12.35 24.42
C LEU A 500 7.51 -13.36 25.16
N GLU A 501 8.58 -12.90 25.82
CA GLU A 501 9.42 -13.75 26.68
C GLU A 501 8.61 -14.43 27.77
N LYS A 502 7.73 -13.69 28.46
CA LYS A 502 6.85 -14.23 29.48
C LYS A 502 5.89 -15.29 28.95
N ILE A 503 5.28 -15.04 27.77
CA ILE A 503 4.37 -15.98 27.10
C ILE A 503 5.10 -17.26 26.69
N LEU A 504 6.36 -17.15 26.26
CA LEU A 504 7.20 -18.28 25.86
C LEU A 504 7.84 -19.00 27.05
N GLY A 505 7.62 -18.54 28.31
CA GLY A 505 8.12 -19.18 29.53
C GLY A 505 9.60 -18.92 29.82
N LYS A 506 10.15 -17.83 29.31
CA LYS A 506 11.52 -17.36 29.56
C LYS A 506 11.55 -16.15 30.50
N SER A 507 10.82 -16.19 31.61
CA SER A 507 10.86 -15.13 32.65
C SER A 507 11.92 -15.44 33.70
#